data_34eefd56c63684ef04dc0bc81552be8d
#
_entry.id   34eefd56c63684ef04dc0bc81552be8d
#
_cell.length_a   1.000
_cell.length_b   1.000
_cell.length_c   1.000
_cell.angle_alpha   90.00
_cell.angle_beta   90.00
_cell.angle_gamma   90.00
#
_symmetry.space_group_name_H-M   'P 1'
#
loop_
_entity.id
_entity.type
_entity.pdbx_description
1 polymer ?
#
loop_
_entity_poly.entity_id
_entity_poly.type
_entity_poly.pdbx_seq_one_letter_code
_entity_poly.pdbx_strand_id
1 'polypeptide(L)'
;MAQSASRFNVNTRFSNWWYNQKNKIIKNIRIQDFLAKFPITSRIARKEGEAIFQLMTGFVDTQILFTFVQSGALKLLEDNPMSVEELSRKIGLDLKGAEILCRAGCALGLVRFKSQRVFLARRGVLILSLPGMAELIDHHSILYEDLSDPISLFRGEKETQLSKFWPYVFGQADSLSSSDVSKYSDLMSKSQFMVARDTIGCIKINKNAKWLDVGGGSGAFADELV
;
A
#
# COMPACT_ATOMS: atom_id res chain seq x y z
N MET A 1 25.95 17.76 -38.00
CA MET A 1 25.22 17.53 -36.75
C MET A 1 24.11 18.57 -36.44
N ALA A 2 23.56 19.27 -37.41
CA ALA A 2 22.58 20.36 -37.17
C ALA A 2 21.14 20.10 -37.68
N GLN A 3 20.84 18.88 -38.17
CA GLN A 3 19.53 18.58 -38.76
C GLN A 3 18.57 17.78 -37.85
N SER A 4 18.99 17.33 -36.66
CA SER A 4 18.13 16.55 -35.75
C SER A 4 17.32 17.42 -34.75
N ALA A 5 17.74 18.68 -34.55
CA ALA A 5 17.10 19.57 -33.55
C ALA A 5 15.77 20.19 -34.02
N SER A 6 15.50 20.25 -35.34
CA SER A 6 14.29 20.93 -35.86
C SER A 6 13.03 20.06 -35.86
N ARG A 7 13.15 18.74 -35.94
CA ARG A 7 11.99 17.82 -35.92
C ARG A 7 11.37 17.65 -34.53
N PHE A 8 12.13 17.83 -33.44
CA PHE A 8 11.63 17.75 -32.07
C PHE A 8 10.74 18.96 -31.68
N ASN A 9 10.92 20.12 -32.32
CA ASN A 9 10.31 21.36 -31.88
C ASN A 9 8.85 21.57 -32.40
N VAL A 10 8.46 20.96 -33.49
CA VAL A 10 7.10 21.12 -34.06
C VAL A 10 6.10 20.20 -33.36
N ASN A 11 6.49 18.98 -33.04
CA ASN A 11 5.65 18.02 -32.29
C ASN A 11 5.38 18.48 -30.85
N THR A 12 6.34 19.13 -30.19
CA THR A 12 6.18 19.67 -28.84
C THR A 12 5.23 20.89 -28.82
N ARG A 13 5.26 21.77 -29.79
CA ARG A 13 4.36 22.96 -29.86
C ARG A 13 2.90 22.54 -30.10
N PHE A 14 2.66 21.61 -31.02
CA PHE A 14 1.32 21.07 -31.27
C PHE A 14 0.78 20.28 -30.12
N SER A 15 1.59 19.43 -29.47
CA SER A 15 1.27 18.69 -28.26
C SER A 15 0.93 19.65 -27.10
N ASN A 16 1.72 20.69 -26.88
CA ASN A 16 1.47 21.69 -25.83
C ASN A 16 0.21 22.52 -26.10
N TRP A 17 -0.08 22.86 -27.35
CA TRP A 17 -1.32 23.56 -27.72
C TRP A 17 -2.54 22.68 -27.42
N TRP A 18 -2.54 21.41 -27.85
CA TRP A 18 -3.60 20.46 -27.58
C TRP A 18 -3.80 20.23 -26.07
N TYR A 19 -2.72 20.07 -25.34
CA TYR A 19 -2.73 19.94 -23.87
C TYR A 19 -3.41 21.16 -23.22
N ASN A 20 -3.04 22.37 -23.65
CA ASN A 20 -3.61 23.60 -23.11
C ASN A 20 -5.10 23.75 -23.46
N GLN A 21 -5.54 23.38 -24.68
CA GLN A 21 -6.94 23.40 -25.03
C GLN A 21 -7.77 22.39 -24.27
N LYS A 22 -7.28 21.17 -24.15
CA LYS A 22 -7.91 20.11 -23.34
C LYS A 22 -8.07 20.56 -21.89
N ASN A 23 -7.05 21.15 -21.30
CA ASN A 23 -7.10 21.64 -19.92
C ASN A 23 -8.07 22.82 -19.75
N LYS A 24 -8.19 23.73 -20.72
CA LYS A 24 -9.19 24.80 -20.70
C LYS A 24 -10.62 24.25 -20.73
N ILE A 25 -10.87 23.21 -21.51
CA ILE A 25 -12.17 22.53 -21.57
C ILE A 25 -12.47 21.86 -20.23
N ILE A 26 -11.52 21.10 -19.69
CA ILE A 26 -11.69 20.38 -18.40
C ILE A 26 -11.90 21.38 -17.25
N LYS A 27 -11.23 22.53 -17.24
CA LYS A 27 -11.36 23.56 -16.19
C LYS A 27 -12.66 24.36 -16.26
N ASN A 28 -13.40 24.30 -17.37
CA ASN A 28 -14.62 25.09 -17.53
C ASN A 28 -15.80 24.44 -16.80
N ILE A 29 -16.24 25.07 -15.73
CA ILE A 29 -17.30 24.56 -14.84
C ILE A 29 -18.63 24.33 -15.60
N ARG A 30 -18.97 25.17 -16.59
CA ARG A 30 -20.18 25.00 -17.40
C ARG A 30 -20.12 23.75 -18.28
N ILE A 31 -18.93 23.42 -18.76
CA ILE A 31 -18.70 22.19 -19.54
C ILE A 31 -18.75 20.98 -18.61
N GLN A 32 -18.19 21.09 -17.40
CA GLN A 32 -18.28 20.04 -16.39
C GLN A 32 -19.74 19.75 -16.01
N ASP A 33 -20.53 20.80 -15.76
CA ASP A 33 -21.96 20.67 -15.44
C ASP A 33 -22.77 20.06 -16.58
N PHE A 34 -22.45 20.42 -17.82
CA PHE A 34 -23.07 19.84 -19.02
C PHE A 34 -22.71 18.36 -19.17
N LEU A 35 -21.44 18.02 -19.04
CA LEU A 35 -20.95 16.64 -19.13
C LEU A 35 -21.49 15.76 -17.99
N ALA A 36 -21.67 16.32 -16.80
CA ALA A 36 -22.24 15.60 -15.66
C ALA A 36 -23.71 15.22 -15.87
N LYS A 37 -24.44 15.93 -16.73
CA LYS A 37 -25.88 15.62 -17.04
C LYS A 37 -26.04 14.55 -18.11
N PHE A 38 -25.03 14.26 -18.91
CA PHE A 38 -25.11 13.24 -19.97
C PHE A 38 -24.79 11.84 -19.42
N PRO A 39 -25.58 10.79 -19.69
CA PRO A 39 -25.43 9.47 -19.09
C PRO A 39 -24.06 8.82 -19.30
N ILE A 40 -23.44 9.03 -20.46
CA ILE A 40 -22.14 8.42 -20.79
C ILE A 40 -21.00 9.20 -20.11
N THR A 41 -20.99 10.53 -20.22
CA THR A 41 -19.96 11.37 -19.63
C THR A 41 -20.07 11.50 -18.12
N SER A 42 -21.28 11.40 -17.55
CA SER A 42 -21.49 11.40 -16.11
C SER A 42 -20.84 10.19 -15.41
N ARG A 43 -20.80 9.03 -16.07
CA ARG A 43 -20.06 7.86 -15.55
C ARG A 43 -18.56 8.11 -15.49
N ILE A 44 -18.00 8.75 -16.52
CA ILE A 44 -16.58 9.10 -16.57
C ILE A 44 -16.26 10.14 -15.49
N ALA A 45 -17.07 11.23 -15.44
CA ALA A 45 -16.88 12.29 -14.44
C ALA A 45 -16.97 11.76 -13.00
N ARG A 46 -17.92 10.83 -12.74
CA ARG A 46 -18.05 10.18 -11.44
C ARG A 46 -16.82 9.34 -11.11
N LYS A 47 -16.36 8.50 -12.07
CA LYS A 47 -15.19 7.66 -11.87
C LYS A 47 -13.93 8.48 -11.58
N GLU A 48 -13.73 9.59 -12.31
CA GLU A 48 -12.60 10.50 -12.04
C GLU A 48 -12.74 11.19 -10.67
N GLY A 49 -13.95 11.64 -10.32
CA GLY A 49 -14.23 12.20 -8.99
C GLY A 49 -13.98 11.21 -7.87
N GLU A 50 -14.42 9.95 -8.01
CA GLU A 50 -14.15 8.86 -7.07
C GLU A 50 -12.65 8.59 -6.96
N ALA A 51 -11.91 8.58 -8.08
CA ALA A 51 -10.47 8.36 -8.08
C ALA A 51 -9.72 9.49 -7.36
N ILE A 52 -10.10 10.76 -7.59
CA ILE A 52 -9.51 11.90 -6.88
C ILE A 52 -9.85 11.83 -5.38
N PHE A 53 -11.09 11.48 -5.03
CA PHE A 53 -11.50 11.32 -3.65
C PHE A 53 -10.71 10.21 -2.96
N GLN A 54 -10.50 9.06 -3.62
CA GLN A 54 -9.66 7.97 -3.11
C GLN A 54 -8.21 8.40 -2.89
N LEU A 55 -7.62 9.18 -3.80
CA LEU A 55 -6.29 9.76 -3.60
C LEU A 55 -6.23 10.66 -2.37
N MET A 56 -7.28 11.44 -2.14
CA MET A 56 -7.36 12.35 -1.00
C MET A 56 -7.56 11.61 0.33
N THR A 57 -8.35 10.54 0.34
CA THR A 57 -8.70 9.79 1.57
C THR A 57 -7.81 8.57 1.82
N GLY A 58 -7.01 8.14 0.85
CA GLY A 58 -6.23 6.91 0.91
C GLY A 58 -5.32 6.81 2.13
N PHE A 59 -4.80 7.95 2.63
CA PHE A 59 -4.00 7.96 3.86
C PHE A 59 -4.83 7.57 5.09
N VAL A 60 -6.12 7.90 5.13
CA VAL A 60 -7.02 7.50 6.22
C VAL A 60 -7.26 6.01 6.18
N ASP A 61 -7.51 5.46 4.99
CA ASP A 61 -7.73 4.02 4.79
C ASP A 61 -6.53 3.20 5.23
N THR A 62 -5.32 3.67 4.91
CA THR A 62 -4.07 3.02 5.33
C THR A 62 -3.86 3.10 6.85
N GLN A 63 -4.21 4.21 7.51
CA GLN A 63 -4.12 4.35 8.96
C GLN A 63 -5.13 3.46 9.69
N ILE A 64 -6.33 3.30 9.15
CA ILE A 64 -7.34 2.37 9.70
C ILE A 64 -6.82 0.93 9.61
N LEU A 65 -6.30 0.53 8.44
CA LEU A 65 -5.70 -0.78 8.24
C LEU A 65 -4.55 -1.05 9.21
N PHE A 66 -3.62 -0.09 9.32
CA PHE A 66 -2.50 -0.14 10.24
C PHE A 66 -2.95 -0.30 11.70
N THR A 67 -3.96 0.48 12.11
CA THR A 67 -4.51 0.40 13.47
C THR A 67 -5.11 -0.99 13.76
N PHE A 68 -5.83 -1.59 12.82
CA PHE A 68 -6.35 -2.95 12.96
C PHE A 68 -5.25 -4.01 13.16
N VAL A 69 -4.14 -3.86 12.44
CA VAL A 69 -3.00 -4.79 12.55
C VAL A 69 -2.25 -4.53 13.85
N GLN A 70 -1.85 -3.30 14.11
CA GLN A 70 -1.02 -2.94 15.26
C GLN A 70 -1.72 -3.17 16.60
N SER A 71 -3.04 -2.91 16.69
CA SER A 71 -3.82 -3.20 17.90
C SER A 71 -4.08 -4.69 18.12
N GLY A 72 -3.78 -5.54 17.15
CA GLY A 72 -4.10 -6.96 17.19
C GLY A 72 -5.59 -7.28 17.01
N ALA A 73 -6.41 -6.29 16.64
CA ALA A 73 -7.86 -6.44 16.52
C ALA A 73 -8.27 -7.54 15.54
N LEU A 74 -7.57 -7.66 14.39
CA LEU A 74 -7.85 -8.73 13.43
C LEU A 74 -7.61 -10.12 14.04
N LYS A 75 -6.49 -10.32 14.74
CA LYS A 75 -6.16 -11.59 15.43
C LYS A 75 -7.20 -11.96 16.47
N LEU A 76 -7.60 -10.99 17.30
CA LEU A 76 -8.63 -11.21 18.32
C LEU A 76 -9.97 -11.64 17.73
N LEU A 77 -10.33 -11.09 16.55
CA LEU A 77 -11.57 -11.42 15.84
C LEU A 77 -11.47 -12.72 15.04
N GLU A 78 -10.27 -13.23 14.74
CA GLU A 78 -10.05 -14.54 14.14
C GLU A 78 -10.49 -15.66 15.07
N ASP A 79 -10.09 -15.55 16.35
CA ASP A 79 -10.45 -16.54 17.35
C ASP A 79 -11.96 -16.56 17.63
N ASN A 80 -12.55 -15.36 17.85
CA ASN A 80 -13.97 -15.25 18.17
C ASN A 80 -14.54 -13.89 17.80
N PRO A 81 -15.75 -13.83 17.25
CA PRO A 81 -16.49 -12.56 17.08
C PRO A 81 -16.79 -11.94 18.44
N MET A 82 -16.64 -10.61 18.55
CA MET A 82 -16.78 -9.87 19.81
C MET A 82 -17.76 -8.71 19.66
N SER A 83 -18.34 -8.24 20.78
CA SER A 83 -18.99 -6.93 20.80
C SER A 83 -17.94 -5.82 20.67
N VAL A 84 -18.37 -4.60 20.33
CA VAL A 84 -17.44 -3.47 20.25
C VAL A 84 -16.85 -3.16 21.63
N GLU A 85 -17.62 -3.31 22.70
CA GLU A 85 -17.18 -3.11 24.08
C GLU A 85 -16.14 -4.16 24.53
N GLU A 86 -16.31 -5.40 24.11
CA GLU A 86 -15.32 -6.46 24.37
C GLU A 86 -14.02 -6.19 23.63
N LEU A 87 -14.14 -5.82 22.35
CA LEU A 87 -12.98 -5.51 21.50
C LEU A 87 -12.24 -4.27 22.02
N SER A 88 -12.95 -3.17 22.35
CA SER A 88 -12.36 -1.93 22.86
C SER A 88 -11.47 -2.14 24.07
N ARG A 89 -11.93 -2.96 25.03
CA ARG A 89 -11.16 -3.31 26.23
C ARG A 89 -9.89 -4.09 25.89
N LYS A 90 -9.99 -5.01 24.94
CA LYS A 90 -8.85 -5.87 24.55
C LYS A 90 -7.78 -5.11 23.76
N ILE A 91 -8.17 -4.16 22.93
CA ILE A 91 -7.24 -3.36 22.12
C ILE A 91 -6.82 -2.05 22.80
N GLY A 92 -7.32 -1.76 23.99
CA GLY A 92 -6.95 -0.57 24.76
C GLY A 92 -7.47 0.76 24.20
N LEU A 93 -8.56 0.74 23.41
CA LEU A 93 -9.23 1.93 22.92
C LEU A 93 -10.46 2.25 23.79
N ASP A 94 -10.86 3.52 23.84
CA ASP A 94 -12.17 3.87 24.37
C ASP A 94 -13.29 3.32 23.47
N LEU A 95 -14.50 3.25 24.00
CA LEU A 95 -15.63 2.67 23.26
C LEU A 95 -15.94 3.44 21.97
N LYS A 96 -15.88 4.77 22.01
CA LYS A 96 -16.13 5.61 20.85
C LYS A 96 -15.06 5.41 19.75
N GLY A 97 -13.79 5.35 20.14
CA GLY A 97 -12.69 5.07 19.22
C GLY A 97 -12.84 3.70 18.57
N ALA A 98 -13.17 2.67 19.35
CA ALA A 98 -13.41 1.31 18.84
C ALA A 98 -14.63 1.25 17.90
N GLU A 99 -15.73 1.97 18.20
CA GLU A 99 -16.87 2.07 17.28
C GLU A 99 -16.48 2.70 15.95
N ILE A 100 -15.75 3.82 15.98
CA ILE A 100 -15.27 4.50 14.77
C ILE A 100 -14.38 3.55 13.96
N LEU A 101 -13.41 2.90 14.62
CA LEU A 101 -12.51 1.95 13.98
C LEU A 101 -13.29 0.79 13.33
N CYS A 102 -14.24 0.18 14.04
CA CYS A 102 -15.04 -0.91 13.49
C CYS A 102 -15.91 -0.48 12.31
N ARG A 103 -16.56 0.70 12.38
CA ARG A 103 -17.34 1.25 11.25
C ARG A 103 -16.48 1.52 10.02
N ALA A 104 -15.31 2.15 10.23
CA ALA A 104 -14.34 2.36 9.17
C ALA A 104 -13.81 1.04 8.59
N GLY A 105 -13.49 0.07 9.43
CA GLY A 105 -13.10 -1.27 9.02
C GLY A 105 -14.18 -2.00 8.21
N CYS A 106 -15.47 -1.75 8.52
CA CYS A 106 -16.58 -2.26 7.70
C CYS A 106 -16.57 -1.65 6.30
N ALA A 107 -16.38 -0.35 6.18
CA ALA A 107 -16.30 0.34 4.89
C ALA A 107 -15.14 -0.20 4.03
N LEU A 108 -14.02 -0.53 4.66
CA LEU A 108 -12.85 -1.12 4.01
C LEU A 108 -12.99 -2.64 3.76
N GLY A 109 -14.03 -3.29 4.27
CA GLY A 109 -14.23 -4.74 4.15
C GLY A 109 -13.24 -5.58 4.98
N LEU A 110 -12.68 -5.00 6.04
CA LEU A 110 -11.81 -5.68 7.00
C LEU A 110 -12.64 -6.48 8.01
N VAL A 111 -13.72 -5.88 8.47
CA VAL A 111 -14.66 -6.46 9.43
C VAL A 111 -16.10 -6.27 8.96
N ARG A 112 -17.05 -6.91 9.63
CA ARG A 112 -18.49 -6.75 9.40
C ARG A 112 -19.26 -6.88 10.69
N PHE A 113 -20.37 -6.17 10.81
CA PHE A 113 -21.32 -6.35 11.91
C PHE A 113 -22.37 -7.42 11.59
N LYS A 114 -22.65 -8.29 12.55
CA LYS A 114 -23.77 -9.21 12.54
C LYS A 114 -24.25 -9.41 13.99
N SER A 115 -25.55 -9.24 14.26
CA SER A 115 -26.14 -9.42 15.59
C SER A 115 -25.36 -8.70 16.70
N GLN A 116 -25.04 -7.43 16.47
CA GLN A 116 -24.26 -6.56 17.37
C GLN A 116 -22.84 -7.05 17.71
N ARG A 117 -22.33 -8.00 16.97
CA ARG A 117 -20.95 -8.47 17.10
C ARG A 117 -20.16 -8.13 15.84
N VAL A 118 -18.87 -7.90 16.02
CA VAL A 118 -17.88 -7.67 14.97
C VAL A 118 -17.28 -9.00 14.56
N PHE A 119 -17.30 -9.28 13.28
CA PHE A 119 -16.70 -10.47 12.65
C PHE A 119 -15.62 -10.03 11.67
N LEU A 120 -14.64 -10.87 11.40
CA LEU A 120 -13.78 -10.68 10.24
C LEU A 120 -14.60 -10.69 8.95
N ALA A 121 -14.26 -9.78 8.05
CA ALA A 121 -14.71 -9.82 6.66
C ALA A 121 -13.60 -10.39 5.77
N ARG A 122 -13.89 -10.59 4.49
CA ARG A 122 -12.97 -11.27 3.56
C ARG A 122 -11.56 -10.69 3.56
N ARG A 123 -11.41 -9.36 3.52
CA ARG A 123 -10.09 -8.71 3.52
C ARG A 123 -9.34 -8.92 4.83
N GLY A 124 -10.05 -8.86 5.98
CA GLY A 124 -9.44 -9.15 7.28
C GLY A 124 -8.90 -10.57 7.38
N VAL A 125 -9.65 -11.56 6.87
CA VAL A 125 -9.18 -12.94 6.79
C VAL A 125 -7.95 -13.06 5.90
N LEU A 126 -7.97 -12.43 4.69
CA LEU A 126 -6.83 -12.48 3.77
C LEU A 126 -5.56 -11.88 4.35
N ILE A 127 -5.66 -10.78 5.11
CA ILE A 127 -4.50 -10.17 5.78
C ILE A 127 -3.84 -11.13 6.77
N LEU A 128 -4.64 -11.88 7.51
CA LEU A 128 -4.12 -12.84 8.48
C LEU A 128 -3.61 -14.13 7.83
N SER A 129 -4.22 -14.55 6.72
CA SER A 129 -3.86 -15.80 6.04
C SER A 129 -2.67 -15.68 5.10
N LEU A 130 -2.32 -14.47 4.65
CA LEU A 130 -1.19 -14.25 3.76
C LEU A 130 0.09 -14.05 4.58
N PRO A 131 1.08 -14.95 4.48
CA PRO A 131 2.33 -14.84 5.22
C PRO A 131 3.02 -13.50 4.96
N GLY A 132 3.47 -12.83 6.02
CA GLY A 132 4.18 -11.56 5.94
C GLY A 132 3.30 -10.32 5.69
N MET A 133 2.00 -10.46 5.42
CA MET A 133 1.14 -9.33 5.13
C MET A 133 0.94 -8.40 6.34
N ALA A 134 0.71 -8.96 7.51
CA ALA A 134 0.55 -8.17 8.74
C ALA A 134 1.87 -7.46 9.10
N GLU A 135 2.99 -8.16 8.99
CA GLU A 135 4.32 -7.61 9.25
C GLU A 135 4.68 -6.49 8.26
N LEU A 136 4.30 -6.65 6.99
CA LEU A 136 4.51 -5.60 5.98
C LEU A 136 3.69 -4.36 6.28
N ILE A 137 2.44 -4.51 6.71
CA ILE A 137 1.58 -3.39 7.11
C ILE A 137 2.17 -2.69 8.35
N ASP A 138 2.64 -3.45 9.35
CA ASP A 138 3.25 -2.89 10.58
C ASP A 138 4.54 -2.13 10.27
N HIS A 139 5.34 -2.61 9.32
CA HIS A 139 6.55 -1.93 8.85
C HIS A 139 6.28 -0.53 8.27
N HIS A 140 5.09 -0.27 7.77
CA HIS A 140 4.74 1.05 7.23
C HIS A 140 4.79 2.18 8.26
N SER A 141 4.88 1.90 9.57
CA SER A 141 5.11 2.93 10.60
C SER A 141 6.33 3.80 10.29
N ILE A 142 7.42 3.20 9.83
CA ILE A 142 8.66 3.89 9.44
C ILE A 142 8.40 4.83 8.26
N LEU A 143 7.65 4.36 7.26
CA LEU A 143 7.31 5.15 6.09
C LEU A 143 6.37 6.32 6.42
N TYR A 144 5.45 6.15 7.37
CA TYR A 144 4.56 7.22 7.82
C TYR A 144 5.32 8.35 8.51
N GLU A 145 6.35 8.03 9.29
CA GLU A 145 7.25 9.04 9.88
C GLU A 145 8.00 9.83 8.81
N ASP A 146 8.56 9.15 7.81
CA ASP A 146 9.26 9.79 6.70
C ASP A 146 8.33 10.68 5.87
N LEU A 147 7.10 10.23 5.62
CA LEU A 147 6.07 10.97 4.88
C LEU A 147 5.37 12.06 5.68
N SER A 148 5.68 12.25 6.97
CA SER A 148 5.10 13.33 7.79
C SER A 148 5.41 14.73 7.24
N ASP A 149 6.54 14.88 6.54
CA ASP A 149 6.92 16.06 5.76
C ASP A 149 7.36 15.64 4.36
N PRO A 150 6.39 15.41 3.45
CA PRO A 150 6.69 14.90 2.11
C PRO A 150 7.47 15.90 1.25
N ILE A 151 7.35 17.20 1.50
CA ILE A 151 8.07 18.21 0.72
C ILE A 151 9.58 18.10 0.98
N SER A 152 9.99 18.09 2.25
CA SER A 152 11.40 17.92 2.62
C SER A 152 11.96 16.56 2.17
N LEU A 153 11.13 15.51 2.24
CA LEU A 153 11.50 14.18 1.75
C LEU A 153 11.84 14.21 0.25
N PHE A 154 10.95 14.74 -0.59
CA PHE A 154 11.17 14.81 -2.04
C PHE A 154 12.27 15.78 -2.46
N ARG A 155 12.63 16.74 -1.61
CA ARG A 155 13.79 17.62 -1.81
C ARG A 155 15.12 16.99 -1.39
N GLY A 156 15.09 15.83 -0.73
CA GLY A 156 16.29 15.20 -0.19
C GLY A 156 16.92 15.96 0.98
N GLU A 157 16.14 16.79 1.68
CA GLU A 157 16.60 17.63 2.79
C GLU A 157 16.66 16.87 4.13
N LYS A 158 16.08 15.65 4.17
CA LYS A 158 15.93 14.85 5.38
C LYS A 158 16.47 13.44 5.17
N GLU A 159 17.27 12.97 6.09
CA GLU A 159 17.65 11.57 6.15
C GLU A 159 16.41 10.74 6.58
N THR A 160 16.06 9.72 5.81
CA THR A 160 14.87 8.93 6.07
C THR A 160 15.14 7.82 7.07
N GLN A 161 14.12 7.47 7.88
CA GLN A 161 14.17 6.29 8.74
C GLN A 161 14.26 5.01 7.91
N LEU A 162 13.60 5.04 6.74
CA LEU A 162 13.65 3.93 5.80
C LEU A 162 15.07 3.66 5.29
N SER A 163 15.90 4.70 5.04
CA SER A 163 17.30 4.52 4.62
C SER A 163 18.14 3.86 5.71
N LYS A 164 17.85 4.14 6.98
CA LYS A 164 18.51 3.50 8.13
C LYS A 164 18.09 2.05 8.31
N PHE A 165 16.83 1.74 7.98
CA PHE A 165 16.31 0.37 8.04
C PHE A 165 16.83 -0.49 6.86
N TRP A 166 17.11 0.13 5.68
CA TRP A 166 17.58 -0.55 4.47
C TRP A 166 19.01 -0.17 4.07
N PRO A 167 20.00 -0.26 4.95
CA PRO A 167 21.34 0.26 4.72
C PRO A 167 22.08 -0.47 3.60
N TYR A 168 21.75 -1.75 3.33
CA TYR A 168 22.31 -2.47 2.18
C TYR A 168 21.90 -1.87 0.83
N VAL A 169 20.67 -1.32 0.75
CA VAL A 169 20.17 -0.68 -0.48
C VAL A 169 20.83 0.68 -0.69
N PHE A 170 21.13 1.38 0.40
CA PHE A 170 21.67 2.75 0.36
C PHE A 170 23.18 2.84 0.66
N GLY A 171 23.90 1.70 0.73
CA GLY A 171 25.35 1.67 0.86
C GLY A 171 25.91 1.96 2.25
N GLN A 172 25.08 1.87 3.30
CA GLN A 172 25.45 2.16 4.70
C GLN A 172 25.57 0.90 5.56
N ALA A 173 26.02 -0.22 4.98
CA ALA A 173 26.04 -1.54 5.61
C ALA A 173 26.90 -1.65 6.89
N ASP A 174 27.90 -0.77 7.05
CA ASP A 174 28.89 -0.87 8.13
C ASP A 174 28.38 -0.38 9.51
N SER A 175 27.16 0.17 9.59
CA SER A 175 26.62 0.82 10.80
C SER A 175 25.52 0.06 11.54
N LEU A 176 25.21 -1.18 11.13
CA LEU A 176 24.06 -1.94 11.65
C LEU A 176 24.35 -2.69 12.93
N SER A 177 23.40 -2.64 13.87
CA SER A 177 23.35 -3.58 14.97
C SER A 177 22.87 -4.96 14.51
N SER A 178 23.32 -6.04 15.18
CA SER A 178 22.85 -7.39 14.88
C SER A 178 21.31 -7.56 15.02
N SER A 179 20.67 -6.76 15.89
CA SER A 179 19.23 -6.76 16.10
C SER A 179 18.46 -6.15 14.92
N ASP A 180 19.01 -5.13 14.28
CA ASP A 180 18.38 -4.47 13.13
C ASP A 180 18.48 -5.34 11.88
N VAL A 181 19.62 -6.02 11.70
CA VAL A 181 19.80 -7.04 10.65
C VAL A 181 18.81 -8.18 10.80
N SER A 182 18.56 -8.65 12.03
CA SER A 182 17.60 -9.73 12.26
C SER A 182 16.17 -9.31 11.92
N LYS A 183 15.72 -8.15 12.39
CA LYS A 183 14.36 -7.61 12.07
C LYS A 183 14.15 -7.43 10.57
N TYR A 184 15.16 -6.90 9.89
CA TYR A 184 15.14 -6.76 8.44
C TYR A 184 15.04 -8.11 7.74
N SER A 185 15.89 -9.07 8.12
CA SER A 185 15.92 -10.41 7.53
C SER A 185 14.60 -11.15 7.75
N ASP A 186 14.00 -11.03 8.93
CA ASP A 186 12.71 -11.63 9.25
C ASP A 186 11.57 -11.04 8.41
N LEU A 187 11.54 -9.71 8.25
CA LEU A 187 10.55 -9.04 7.41
C LEU A 187 10.72 -9.46 5.95
N MET A 188 11.96 -9.46 5.44
CA MET A 188 12.25 -9.87 4.07
C MET A 188 11.86 -11.31 3.82
N SER A 189 12.24 -12.22 4.70
CA SER A 189 11.90 -13.65 4.58
C SER A 189 10.39 -13.84 4.48
N LYS A 190 9.61 -13.22 5.38
CA LYS A 190 8.15 -13.34 5.39
C LYS A 190 7.48 -12.66 4.19
N SER A 191 7.97 -11.49 3.76
CA SER A 191 7.40 -10.77 2.62
C SER A 191 7.76 -11.40 1.27
N GLN A 192 8.90 -12.08 1.17
CA GLN A 192 9.35 -12.75 -0.05
C GLN A 192 8.52 -13.99 -0.41
N PHE A 193 7.83 -14.59 0.55
CA PHE A 193 7.00 -15.77 0.31
C PHE A 193 6.01 -15.59 -0.85
N MET A 194 5.23 -14.49 -0.86
CA MET A 194 4.27 -14.23 -1.93
C MET A 194 4.96 -13.97 -3.27
N VAL A 195 6.05 -13.20 -3.27
CA VAL A 195 6.82 -12.89 -4.47
C VAL A 195 7.47 -14.15 -5.05
N ALA A 196 8.03 -15.01 -4.20
CA ALA A 196 8.60 -16.29 -4.58
C ALA A 196 7.56 -17.17 -5.26
N ARG A 197 6.41 -17.35 -4.63
CA ARG A 197 5.31 -18.17 -5.13
C ARG A 197 4.76 -17.68 -6.47
N ASP A 198 4.54 -16.38 -6.62
CA ASP A 198 4.08 -15.80 -7.88
C ASP A 198 5.14 -15.94 -8.97
N THR A 199 6.42 -15.71 -8.65
CA THR A 199 7.54 -15.86 -9.58
C THR A 199 7.68 -17.30 -10.05
N ILE A 200 7.65 -18.26 -9.12
CA ILE A 200 7.71 -19.69 -9.43
C ILE A 200 6.54 -20.11 -10.31
N GLY A 201 5.34 -19.57 -10.07
CA GLY A 201 4.16 -19.81 -10.91
C GLY A 201 4.31 -19.30 -12.36
N CYS A 202 5.20 -18.34 -12.61
CA CYS A 202 5.46 -17.78 -13.95
C CYS A 202 6.56 -18.49 -14.73
N ILE A 203 7.38 -19.31 -14.07
CA ILE A 203 8.53 -20.01 -14.71
C ILE A 203 8.26 -21.50 -14.88
N LYS A 204 8.76 -22.06 -15.97
CA LYS A 204 8.73 -23.52 -16.17
C LYS A 204 9.91 -24.16 -15.43
N ILE A 205 9.63 -24.80 -14.32
CA ILE A 205 10.63 -25.50 -13.52
C ILE A 205 10.84 -26.91 -14.08
N ASN A 206 12.08 -27.21 -14.48
CA ASN A 206 12.47 -28.58 -14.83
C ASN A 206 12.83 -29.32 -13.53
N LYS A 207 12.25 -30.49 -13.30
CA LYS A 207 12.49 -31.32 -12.10
C LYS A 207 13.96 -31.69 -11.86
N ASN A 208 14.80 -31.63 -12.91
CA ASN A 208 16.24 -31.96 -12.83
C ASN A 208 17.12 -30.69 -12.91
N ALA A 209 16.55 -29.48 -12.86
CA ALA A 209 17.30 -28.25 -12.89
C ALA A 209 18.10 -28.08 -11.58
N LYS A 210 19.32 -27.59 -11.71
CA LYS A 210 20.11 -27.13 -10.57
C LYS A 210 19.90 -25.61 -10.47
N TRP A 211 19.56 -25.15 -9.30
CA TRP A 211 19.32 -23.75 -9.01
C TRP A 211 20.45 -23.19 -8.16
N LEU A 212 20.84 -21.96 -8.43
CA LEU A 212 21.76 -21.18 -7.62
C LEU A 212 21.06 -19.91 -7.20
N ASP A 213 20.83 -19.76 -5.90
CA ASP A 213 20.29 -18.55 -5.31
C ASP A 213 21.44 -17.62 -4.91
N VAL A 214 21.58 -16.47 -5.61
CA VAL A 214 22.64 -15.50 -5.37
C VAL A 214 22.04 -14.31 -4.60
N GLY A 215 22.51 -14.12 -3.37
CA GLY A 215 21.98 -13.08 -2.49
C GLY A 215 20.65 -13.47 -1.82
N GLY A 216 20.33 -14.75 -1.76
CA GLY A 216 19.08 -15.31 -1.25
C GLY A 216 18.80 -15.10 0.24
N GLY A 217 19.69 -14.43 0.98
CA GLY A 217 19.50 -14.09 2.38
C GLY A 217 19.23 -15.31 3.25
N SER A 218 18.02 -15.40 3.83
CA SER A 218 17.58 -16.56 4.64
C SER A 218 17.20 -17.80 3.82
N GLY A 219 17.25 -17.72 2.48
CA GLY A 219 16.85 -18.84 1.61
C GLY A 219 15.34 -18.94 1.36
N ALA A 220 14.55 -17.95 1.75
CA ALA A 220 13.09 -17.98 1.64
C ALA A 220 12.57 -18.24 0.21
N PHE A 221 13.30 -17.80 -0.82
CA PHE A 221 12.95 -18.10 -2.21
C PHE A 221 13.30 -19.56 -2.58
N ALA A 222 14.44 -20.04 -2.12
CA ALA A 222 14.87 -21.41 -2.35
C ALA A 222 13.95 -22.43 -1.67
N ASP A 223 13.44 -22.12 -0.49
CA ASP A 223 12.49 -22.98 0.25
C ASP A 223 11.17 -23.18 -0.53
N GLU A 224 10.73 -22.21 -1.31
CA GLU A 224 9.54 -22.33 -2.14
C GLU A 224 9.77 -23.13 -3.45
N LEU A 225 11.02 -23.38 -3.83
CA LEU A 225 11.38 -24.15 -5.02
C LEU A 225 11.40 -25.66 -4.77
N VAL A 226 11.46 -26.11 -3.51
CA VAL A 226 11.58 -27.51 -3.08
C VAL A 226 10.23 -28.11 -2.78
#